data_ffd9499076dd49652c3c58e87eb06a74
#
_entry.id   ffd9499076dd49652c3c58e87eb06a74
#
_cell.length_a   1.000
_cell.length_b   1.000
_cell.length_c   1.000
_cell.angle_alpha   90.00
_cell.angle_beta   90.00
_cell.angle_gamma   90.00
#
_symmetry.space_group_name_H-M   'P 1'
#
loop_
_entity.id
_entity.type
_entity.pdbx_description
1 polymer ?
#
loop_
_entity_poly.entity_id
_entity_poly.type
_entity_poly.pdbx_seq_one_letter_code
_entity_poly.pdbx_strand_id
1 'polypeptide(L)'
;FSSSGTSITAGQNNTLSDRSGTVTFTQSESGKQAYVSLNQSKGVEGWNYIFEVSPASLSFETSGGTKHVSVTSYRCQTVNGIENGVQENVGYSSSVSGAGFSASGTSISAAQNNTLSDRVGTVTLTQEGSSKQVSVSLNQNKGNEGWNYTFEVSPSSLSFEASGGTKQVSVTSYRRQTVNGIENG
;
A
#
# COMPACT_ATOMS: atom_id res chain seq x y z
N PHE A 1 46.34 0.18 6.32
CA PHE A 1 47.56 0.51 5.62
C PHE A 1 48.56 -0.65 5.71
N SER A 2 49.33 -0.87 4.66
CA SER A 2 50.45 -1.80 4.61
C SER A 2 51.62 -1.14 3.87
N SER A 3 52.88 -1.59 4.14
CA SER A 3 54.04 -1.10 3.44
C SER A 3 54.93 -2.26 3.02
N SER A 4 55.60 -2.12 1.84
CA SER A 4 56.58 -3.05 1.34
C SER A 4 57.67 -2.23 0.62
N GLY A 5 58.90 -2.21 1.17
CA GLY A 5 59.92 -1.28 0.75
C GLY A 5 59.44 0.17 0.87
N THR A 6 59.47 0.91 -0.24
CA THR A 6 59.05 2.31 -0.31
C THR A 6 57.56 2.45 -0.74
N SER A 7 56.88 1.34 -1.04
CA SER A 7 55.45 1.35 -1.43
C SER A 7 54.54 1.29 -0.21
N ILE A 8 53.58 2.20 -0.14
CA ILE A 8 52.57 2.25 0.91
C ILE A 8 51.21 2.06 0.26
N THR A 9 50.41 1.11 0.76
CA THR A 9 49.10 0.79 0.23
C THR A 9 48.03 1.02 1.30
N ALA A 10 46.92 1.63 0.89
CA ALA A 10 45.72 1.73 1.69
C ALA A 10 44.58 0.89 1.03
N GLY A 11 44.02 -0.06 1.74
CA GLY A 11 42.79 -0.72 1.31
C GLY A 11 41.59 0.23 1.45
N GLN A 12 40.50 -0.07 0.78
CA GLN A 12 39.27 0.74 0.84
C GLN A 12 38.81 0.95 2.29
N ASN A 13 38.43 2.18 2.63
CA ASN A 13 37.85 2.48 3.93
C ASN A 13 36.33 2.30 3.89
N ASN A 14 35.84 1.17 4.37
CA ASN A 14 34.40 0.83 4.46
C ASN A 14 33.81 1.19 5.84
N THR A 15 34.31 2.27 6.46
CA THR A 15 33.80 2.83 7.70
C THR A 15 33.39 4.29 7.52
N LEU A 16 32.53 4.79 8.40
CA LEU A 16 32.11 6.20 8.43
C LEU A 16 33.08 7.09 9.22
N SER A 17 34.31 6.63 9.46
CA SER A 17 35.36 7.38 10.15
C SER A 17 36.63 7.45 9.31
N ASP A 18 37.27 8.58 9.37
CA ASP A 18 38.61 8.73 8.78
C ASP A 18 39.61 7.79 9.49
N ARG A 19 40.59 7.32 8.76
CA ARG A 19 41.70 6.51 9.31
C ARG A 19 43.02 7.27 9.20
N SER A 20 43.84 7.14 10.22
CA SER A 20 45.19 7.66 10.21
C SER A 20 46.19 6.57 10.59
N GLY A 21 47.41 6.77 10.23
CA GLY A 21 48.51 5.89 10.58
C GLY A 21 49.85 6.56 10.34
N THR A 22 50.95 5.88 10.68
CA THR A 22 52.30 6.35 10.45
C THR A 22 53.14 5.19 9.95
N VAL A 23 53.91 5.42 8.90
CA VAL A 23 54.98 4.52 8.47
C VAL A 23 56.30 5.06 8.99
N THR A 24 57.07 4.21 9.66
CA THR A 24 58.38 4.53 10.18
C THR A 24 59.45 3.82 9.34
N PHE A 25 60.35 4.55 8.78
CA PHE A 25 61.56 4.04 8.10
C PHE A 25 62.73 4.15 9.05
N THR A 26 63.46 3.05 9.22
CA THR A 26 64.66 3.03 10.09
C THR A 26 65.85 2.67 9.26
N GLN A 27 66.93 3.50 9.33
CA GLN A 27 68.20 3.23 8.71
C GLN A 27 68.95 2.19 9.54
N SER A 28 69.28 1.06 8.92
CA SER A 28 69.87 -0.09 9.62
C SER A 28 71.18 0.16 10.38
N GLU A 29 72.04 0.94 9.80
CA GLU A 29 73.38 1.18 10.40
C GLU A 29 73.41 2.23 11.51
N SER A 30 72.63 3.27 11.39
CA SER A 30 72.61 4.41 12.31
C SER A 30 71.42 4.42 13.29
N GLY A 31 70.42 3.57 13.08
CA GLY A 31 69.12 3.57 13.84
C GLY A 31 68.30 4.85 13.67
N LYS A 32 68.70 5.78 12.78
CA LYS A 32 67.91 6.98 12.50
C LYS A 32 66.59 6.63 11.89
N GLN A 33 65.51 7.34 12.31
CA GLN A 33 64.15 7.14 11.87
C GLN A 33 63.58 8.34 11.12
N ALA A 34 62.79 8.06 10.11
CA ALA A 34 61.95 9.02 9.38
C ALA A 34 60.51 8.52 9.35
N TYR A 35 59.55 9.45 9.36
CA TYR A 35 58.13 9.13 9.52
C TYR A 35 57.34 9.69 8.35
N VAL A 36 56.34 8.91 7.90
CA VAL A 36 55.30 9.36 6.94
C VAL A 36 53.96 9.23 7.60
N SER A 37 53.25 10.34 7.78
CA SER A 37 51.87 10.35 8.25
C SER A 37 50.94 9.95 7.13
N LEU A 38 49.97 9.07 7.43
CA LEU A 38 48.99 8.56 6.52
C LEU A 38 47.61 9.00 6.98
N ASN A 39 46.79 9.49 6.06
CA ASN A 39 45.39 9.80 6.30
C ASN A 39 44.56 9.21 5.16
N GLN A 40 43.40 8.65 5.50
CA GLN A 40 42.43 8.14 4.55
C GLN A 40 41.02 8.57 4.97
N SER A 41 40.34 9.22 4.07
CA SER A 41 38.96 9.67 4.31
C SER A 41 38.02 8.49 4.56
N LYS A 42 36.96 8.75 5.30
CA LYS A 42 35.82 7.83 5.51
C LYS A 42 35.16 7.42 4.20
N GLY A 43 34.44 6.30 4.23
CA GLY A 43 33.64 5.88 3.11
C GLY A 43 32.42 6.79 2.88
N VAL A 44 31.86 6.69 1.69
CA VAL A 44 30.65 7.44 1.32
C VAL A 44 29.43 6.78 1.93
N GLU A 45 28.69 7.53 2.75
CA GLU A 45 27.42 7.09 3.34
C GLU A 45 26.29 7.14 2.29
N GLY A 46 25.42 6.16 2.32
CA GLY A 46 24.23 6.07 1.51
C GLY A 46 23.12 5.26 2.19
N TRP A 47 21.97 5.15 1.54
CA TRP A 47 20.83 4.40 2.05
C TRP A 47 20.20 3.55 0.95
N ASN A 48 19.92 2.29 1.27
CA ASN A 48 19.13 1.39 0.45
C ASN A 48 17.72 1.27 1.07
N TYR A 49 16.69 1.65 0.31
CA TYR A 49 15.31 1.66 0.79
C TYR A 49 14.57 0.40 0.34
N ILE A 50 13.87 -0.23 1.28
CA ILE A 50 13.01 -1.40 1.08
C ILE A 50 11.56 -0.98 1.35
N PHE A 51 10.66 -1.25 0.39
CA PHE A 51 9.25 -0.92 0.51
C PHE A 51 8.39 -1.96 -0.22
N GLU A 52 7.55 -2.68 0.54
CA GLU A 52 6.75 -3.79 0.04
C GLU A 52 5.38 -3.82 0.72
N VAL A 53 4.37 -4.37 0.03
CA VAL A 53 3.03 -4.60 0.57
C VAL A 53 2.54 -6.00 0.22
N SER A 54 1.86 -6.64 1.15
CA SER A 54 1.27 -7.97 0.94
C SER A 54 -0.07 -8.08 1.70
N PRO A 55 -1.13 -8.61 1.06
CA PRO A 55 -1.24 -8.96 -0.35
C PRO A 55 -1.30 -7.74 -1.28
N ALA A 56 -0.97 -7.91 -2.55
CA ALA A 56 -1.04 -6.86 -3.58
C ALA A 56 -2.46 -6.66 -4.16
N SER A 57 -3.45 -7.43 -3.70
CA SER A 57 -4.86 -7.28 -4.09
C SER A 57 -5.79 -7.71 -2.97
N LEU A 58 -6.95 -7.06 -2.88
CA LEU A 58 -8.04 -7.38 -1.95
C LEU A 58 -9.37 -7.42 -2.70
N SER A 59 -10.17 -8.45 -2.43
CA SER A 59 -11.53 -8.58 -2.95
C SER A 59 -12.52 -8.45 -1.80
N PHE A 60 -13.59 -7.69 -2.00
CA PHE A 60 -14.65 -7.45 -1.05
C PHE A 60 -15.98 -8.00 -1.58
N GLU A 61 -16.80 -8.53 -0.68
CA GLU A 61 -18.17 -8.87 -0.97
C GLU A 61 -19.02 -7.59 -1.09
N THR A 62 -20.22 -7.74 -1.61
CA THR A 62 -21.22 -6.66 -1.73
C THR A 62 -21.42 -5.88 -0.44
N SER A 63 -21.45 -6.55 0.72
CA SER A 63 -21.61 -5.93 2.04
C SER A 63 -20.45 -5.02 2.45
N GLY A 64 -19.31 -5.11 1.75
CA GLY A 64 -18.09 -4.41 2.14
C GLY A 64 -17.39 -5.05 3.34
N GLY A 65 -16.77 -4.20 4.16
CA GLY A 65 -16.03 -4.61 5.35
C GLY A 65 -14.60 -4.09 5.37
N THR A 66 -13.79 -4.58 6.31
CA THR A 66 -12.38 -4.16 6.47
C THR A 66 -11.45 -5.35 6.31
N LYS A 67 -10.38 -5.14 5.56
CA LYS A 67 -9.27 -6.09 5.37
C LYS A 67 -7.93 -5.41 5.67
N HIS A 68 -6.91 -6.21 5.95
CA HIS A 68 -5.60 -5.72 6.33
C HIS A 68 -4.52 -6.15 5.34
N VAL A 69 -3.52 -5.31 5.19
CA VAL A 69 -2.29 -5.60 4.48
C VAL A 69 -1.10 -5.52 5.43
N SER A 70 -0.03 -6.23 5.14
CA SER A 70 1.27 -6.04 5.78
C SER A 70 2.11 -5.11 4.94
N VAL A 71 2.76 -4.14 5.56
CA VAL A 71 3.66 -3.20 4.90
C VAL A 71 5.05 -3.34 5.49
N THR A 72 6.02 -3.59 4.64
CA THR A 72 7.45 -3.59 4.98
C THR A 72 8.05 -2.28 4.50
N SER A 73 8.55 -1.44 5.41
CA SER A 73 9.08 -0.11 5.09
C SER A 73 10.27 0.22 5.99
N TYR A 74 11.46 0.12 5.44
CA TYR A 74 12.70 0.45 6.13
C TYR A 74 13.80 0.86 5.15
N ARG A 75 14.92 1.36 5.70
CA ARG A 75 16.15 1.62 4.95
C ARG A 75 17.34 0.99 5.63
N CYS A 76 18.31 0.51 4.85
CA CYS A 76 19.60 0.02 5.31
C CYS A 76 20.68 1.04 4.99
N GLN A 77 21.50 1.37 5.99
CA GLN A 77 22.66 2.23 5.76
C GLN A 77 23.73 1.50 4.94
N THR A 78 24.31 2.20 3.99
CA THR A 78 25.43 1.69 3.18
C THR A 78 26.66 2.54 3.36
N VAL A 79 27.82 1.92 3.23
CA VAL A 79 29.12 2.60 3.12
C VAL A 79 29.77 2.15 1.81
N ASN A 80 30.06 3.09 0.92
CA ASN A 80 30.52 2.81 -0.44
C ASN A 80 29.59 1.83 -1.21
N GLY A 81 28.27 1.91 -0.94
CA GLY A 81 27.26 1.04 -1.55
C GLY A 81 27.11 -0.35 -0.91
N ILE A 82 27.87 -0.67 0.15
CA ILE A 82 27.81 -1.95 0.87
C ILE A 82 27.01 -1.71 2.17
N GLU A 83 26.00 -2.54 2.44
CA GLU A 83 25.23 -2.47 3.68
C GLU A 83 26.12 -2.78 4.91
N ASN A 84 25.97 -1.97 5.97
CA ASN A 84 26.76 -2.09 7.19
C ASN A 84 25.97 -2.67 8.38
N GLY A 85 24.74 -3.16 8.15
CA GLY A 85 23.88 -3.78 9.15
C GLY A 85 23.02 -2.81 9.97
N VAL A 86 23.15 -1.50 9.77
CA VAL A 86 22.26 -0.52 10.41
C VAL A 86 20.97 -0.41 9.61
N GLN A 87 19.83 -0.63 10.29
CA GLN A 87 18.50 -0.60 9.70
C GLN A 87 17.62 0.40 10.47
N GLU A 88 16.82 1.16 9.74
CA GLU A 88 15.87 2.12 10.29
C GLU A 88 14.50 1.98 9.63
N ASN A 89 13.43 2.02 10.43
CA ASN A 89 12.07 2.07 9.90
C ASN A 89 11.82 3.41 9.21
N VAL A 90 11.09 3.37 8.10
CA VAL A 90 10.71 4.54 7.32
C VAL A 90 9.20 4.66 7.29
N GLY A 91 8.68 5.88 7.54
CA GLY A 91 7.25 6.17 7.45
C GLY A 91 6.74 6.07 6.01
N TYR A 92 5.41 5.98 5.87
CA TYR A 92 4.74 6.00 4.58
C TYR A 92 3.36 6.64 4.70
N SER A 93 2.87 7.18 3.59
CA SER A 93 1.51 7.68 3.43
C SER A 93 0.70 6.77 2.52
N SER A 94 -0.64 6.89 2.59
CA SER A 94 -1.55 6.16 1.71
C SER A 94 -2.51 7.10 1.00
N SER A 95 -2.84 6.78 -0.24
CA SER A 95 -3.91 7.40 -1.01
C SER A 95 -4.80 6.32 -1.62
N VAL A 96 -6.10 6.63 -1.79
CA VAL A 96 -7.10 5.68 -2.31
C VAL A 96 -7.77 6.28 -3.52
N SER A 97 -7.89 5.51 -4.58
CA SER A 97 -8.76 5.77 -5.72
C SER A 97 -9.88 4.74 -5.78
N GLY A 98 -10.99 5.12 -6.41
CA GLY A 98 -12.20 4.27 -6.51
C GLY A 98 -13.25 4.60 -5.46
N ALA A 99 -14.51 4.70 -5.90
CA ALA A 99 -15.63 5.04 -5.03
C ALA A 99 -15.93 3.92 -4.03
N GLY A 100 -16.24 4.31 -2.79
CA GLY A 100 -16.64 3.38 -1.72
C GLY A 100 -15.49 2.69 -1.01
N PHE A 101 -14.23 3.01 -1.34
CA PHE A 101 -13.05 2.50 -0.62
C PHE A 101 -12.40 3.58 0.25
N SER A 102 -11.78 3.15 1.33
CA SER A 102 -10.98 3.99 2.22
C SER A 102 -9.80 3.19 2.79
N ALA A 103 -8.75 3.88 3.21
CA ALA A 103 -7.59 3.27 3.86
C ALA A 103 -7.11 4.12 5.04
N SER A 104 -6.65 3.46 6.09
CA SER A 104 -6.00 4.05 7.26
C SER A 104 -4.90 3.12 7.76
N GLY A 105 -3.65 3.53 7.59
CA GLY A 105 -2.50 2.67 7.86
C GLY A 105 -2.56 1.39 7.03
N THR A 106 -2.60 0.23 7.69
CA THR A 106 -2.70 -1.09 7.06
C THR A 106 -4.13 -1.58 6.86
N SER A 107 -5.14 -0.83 7.35
CA SER A 107 -6.56 -1.19 7.26
C SER A 107 -7.17 -0.59 6.00
N ILE A 108 -7.78 -1.42 5.18
CA ILE A 108 -8.48 -1.02 3.94
C ILE A 108 -9.93 -1.45 4.06
N SER A 109 -10.86 -0.51 3.86
CA SER A 109 -12.29 -0.73 4.02
C SER A 109 -13.04 -0.44 2.73
N ALA A 110 -14.09 -1.22 2.49
CA ALA A 110 -15.08 -1.01 1.46
C ALA A 110 -16.46 -0.79 2.10
N ALA A 111 -17.17 0.26 1.69
CA ALA A 111 -18.58 0.43 2.03
C ALA A 111 -19.45 -0.55 1.24
N GLN A 112 -20.69 -0.80 1.69
CA GLN A 112 -21.63 -1.63 0.94
C GLN A 112 -21.80 -1.14 -0.51
N ASN A 113 -21.77 -2.05 -1.46
CA ASN A 113 -22.02 -1.75 -2.86
C ASN A 113 -23.53 -1.88 -3.19
N ASN A 114 -24.21 -0.76 -3.24
CA ASN A 114 -25.63 -0.68 -3.61
C ASN A 114 -25.84 -0.36 -5.10
N THR A 115 -24.90 -0.79 -5.96
CA THR A 115 -25.02 -0.64 -7.42
C THR A 115 -25.00 -2.01 -8.10
N LEU A 116 -25.52 -2.10 -9.31
CA LEU A 116 -25.50 -3.32 -10.12
C LEU A 116 -24.20 -3.49 -10.92
N SER A 117 -23.13 -2.78 -10.52
CA SER A 117 -21.81 -2.87 -11.12
C SER A 117 -20.75 -3.17 -10.06
N ASP A 118 -19.79 -3.98 -10.41
CA ASP A 118 -18.59 -4.18 -9.58
C ASP A 118 -17.85 -2.86 -9.40
N ARG A 119 -17.21 -2.67 -8.26
CA ARG A 119 -16.33 -1.54 -7.99
C ARG A 119 -14.89 -1.97 -8.03
N VAL A 120 -14.06 -1.11 -8.59
CA VAL A 120 -12.62 -1.27 -8.59
C VAL A 120 -11.95 -0.04 -7.99
N GLY A 121 -10.80 -0.25 -7.40
CA GLY A 121 -10.02 0.83 -6.81
C GLY A 121 -8.57 0.43 -6.63
N THR A 122 -7.77 1.36 -6.12
CA THR A 122 -6.36 1.14 -5.82
C THR A 122 -5.98 1.93 -4.57
N VAL A 123 -5.29 1.28 -3.66
CA VAL A 123 -4.53 1.95 -2.60
C VAL A 123 -3.10 2.08 -3.06
N THR A 124 -2.59 3.29 -3.10
CA THR A 124 -1.17 3.58 -3.36
C THR A 124 -0.51 4.00 -2.06
N LEU A 125 0.53 3.29 -1.67
CA LEU A 125 1.38 3.60 -0.52
C LEU A 125 2.66 4.25 -1.04
N THR A 126 3.10 5.35 -0.42
CA THR A 126 4.30 6.10 -0.81
C THR A 126 5.24 6.18 0.39
N GLN A 127 6.45 5.65 0.25
CA GLN A 127 7.47 5.65 1.30
C GLN A 127 8.10 7.05 1.42
N GLU A 128 8.24 7.53 2.63
CA GLU A 128 8.93 8.80 2.92
C GLU A 128 10.41 8.74 2.58
N GLY A 129 10.96 9.87 2.15
CA GLY A 129 12.39 10.02 1.85
C GLY A 129 12.89 9.33 0.58
N SER A 130 12.26 8.25 0.12
CA SER A 130 12.63 7.56 -1.12
C SER A 130 11.68 7.83 -2.29
N SER A 131 10.45 8.26 -1.99
CA SER A 131 9.33 8.38 -2.95
C SER A 131 8.99 7.05 -3.66
N LYS A 132 9.45 5.90 -3.16
CA LYS A 132 9.04 4.58 -3.66
C LYS A 132 7.55 4.38 -3.43
N GLN A 133 6.88 3.75 -4.39
CA GLN A 133 5.45 3.45 -4.30
C GLN A 133 5.19 1.96 -4.48
N VAL A 134 4.21 1.46 -3.72
CA VAL A 134 3.63 0.13 -3.89
C VAL A 134 2.11 0.26 -3.88
N SER A 135 1.41 -0.64 -4.57
CA SER A 135 -0.04 -0.54 -4.75
C SER A 135 -0.76 -1.82 -4.38
N VAL A 136 -1.99 -1.66 -3.89
CA VAL A 136 -2.95 -2.74 -3.63
C VAL A 136 -4.17 -2.54 -4.51
N SER A 137 -4.45 -3.50 -5.40
CA SER A 137 -5.65 -3.49 -6.24
C SER A 137 -6.87 -3.90 -5.42
N LEU A 138 -7.99 -3.19 -5.60
CA LEU A 138 -9.24 -3.43 -4.89
C LEU A 138 -10.33 -3.82 -5.87
N ASN A 139 -11.08 -4.87 -5.54
CA ASN A 139 -12.29 -5.29 -6.25
C ASN A 139 -13.41 -5.47 -5.24
N GLN A 140 -14.62 -5.07 -5.58
CA GLN A 140 -15.83 -5.33 -4.78
C GLN A 140 -16.96 -5.78 -5.68
N ASN A 141 -17.61 -6.88 -5.29
CA ASN A 141 -18.78 -7.42 -5.98
C ASN A 141 -19.93 -6.41 -6.02
N LYS A 142 -20.67 -6.40 -7.13
CA LYS A 142 -21.91 -5.65 -7.30
C LYS A 142 -22.97 -6.06 -6.29
N GLY A 143 -23.99 -5.22 -6.12
CA GLY A 143 -25.17 -5.52 -5.32
C GLY A 143 -26.01 -6.64 -5.92
N ASN A 144 -26.76 -7.32 -5.05
CA ASN A 144 -27.69 -8.37 -5.46
C ASN A 144 -28.95 -7.74 -6.08
N GLU A 145 -29.23 -8.07 -7.35
CA GLU A 145 -30.43 -7.64 -8.03
C GLU A 145 -31.63 -8.42 -7.53
N GLY A 146 -32.76 -7.73 -7.37
CA GLY A 146 -34.05 -8.31 -7.02
C GLY A 146 -35.20 -7.47 -7.58
N TRP A 147 -36.44 -7.91 -7.31
CA TRP A 147 -37.66 -7.25 -7.77
C TRP A 147 -38.72 -7.27 -6.69
N ASN A 148 -39.31 -6.10 -6.40
CA ASN A 148 -40.57 -5.98 -5.64
C ASN A 148 -41.74 -5.94 -6.61
N TYR A 149 -42.76 -6.75 -6.36
CA TYR A 149 -43.95 -6.83 -7.17
C TYR A 149 -45.12 -6.20 -6.41
N THR A 150 -45.86 -5.33 -7.09
CA THR A 150 -47.16 -4.78 -6.63
C THR A 150 -48.24 -5.32 -7.51
N PHE A 151 -49.25 -5.90 -6.89
CA PHE A 151 -50.46 -6.38 -7.56
C PHE A 151 -51.67 -6.11 -6.66
N GLU A 152 -52.50 -5.16 -7.06
CA GLU A 152 -53.62 -4.67 -6.27
C GLU A 152 -54.84 -4.51 -7.14
N VAL A 153 -56.01 -4.67 -6.54
CA VAL A 153 -57.31 -4.42 -7.17
C VAL A 153 -58.13 -3.49 -6.31
N SER A 154 -58.79 -2.50 -6.94
CA SER A 154 -59.66 -1.54 -6.26
C SER A 154 -60.93 -1.29 -7.06
N PRO A 155 -62.12 -1.34 -6.42
CA PRO A 155 -62.37 -1.76 -5.02
C PRO A 155 -62.19 -3.27 -4.84
N SER A 156 -61.91 -3.72 -3.62
CA SER A 156 -61.76 -5.14 -3.26
C SER A 156 -63.06 -5.92 -3.20
N SER A 157 -64.17 -5.22 -3.28
CA SER A 157 -65.54 -5.83 -3.31
C SER A 157 -66.51 -5.01 -4.18
N LEU A 158 -67.45 -5.68 -4.81
CA LEU A 158 -68.53 -5.06 -5.60
C LEU A 158 -69.85 -5.62 -5.16
N SER A 159 -70.81 -4.73 -4.93
CA SER A 159 -72.22 -5.12 -4.66
C SER A 159 -73.04 -4.82 -5.90
N PHE A 160 -73.96 -5.74 -6.29
CA PHE A 160 -74.88 -5.59 -7.41
C PHE A 160 -76.29 -5.62 -6.91
N GLU A 161 -77.14 -4.83 -7.52
CA GLU A 161 -78.60 -4.87 -7.31
C GLU A 161 -79.14 -6.11 -7.96
N ALA A 162 -80.43 -6.49 -7.56
CA ALA A 162 -81.12 -7.66 -8.11
C ALA A 162 -81.30 -7.58 -9.64
N SER A 163 -81.34 -6.38 -10.21
CA SER A 163 -81.37 -6.13 -11.65
C SER A 163 -80.10 -6.41 -12.41
N GLY A 164 -79.00 -6.69 -11.66
CA GLY A 164 -77.68 -6.88 -12.23
C GLY A 164 -77.04 -5.56 -12.71
N GLY A 165 -76.04 -5.66 -13.57
CA GLY A 165 -75.30 -4.50 -14.18
C GLY A 165 -73.85 -4.78 -14.38
N THR A 166 -73.11 -3.76 -14.80
CA THR A 166 -71.63 -3.80 -15.00
C THR A 166 -71.00 -2.85 -14.05
N LYS A 167 -69.95 -3.30 -13.38
CA LYS A 167 -69.04 -2.47 -12.56
C LYS A 167 -67.59 -2.74 -12.97
N GLN A 168 -66.73 -1.75 -12.78
CA GLN A 168 -65.30 -1.84 -13.15
C GLN A 168 -64.47 -1.88 -11.90
N VAL A 169 -63.36 -2.53 -12.02
CA VAL A 169 -62.26 -2.51 -11.05
C VAL A 169 -61.02 -1.95 -11.71
N SER A 170 -60.19 -1.26 -10.94
CA SER A 170 -58.83 -0.90 -11.34
C SER A 170 -57.87 -1.97 -10.86
N VAL A 171 -56.97 -2.40 -11.73
CA VAL A 171 -55.90 -3.32 -11.40
C VAL A 171 -54.57 -2.59 -11.53
N THR A 172 -53.81 -2.55 -10.43
CA THR A 172 -52.46 -2.03 -10.40
C THR A 172 -51.49 -3.21 -10.42
N SER A 173 -50.62 -3.26 -11.44
CA SER A 173 -49.63 -4.33 -11.60
C SER A 173 -48.35 -3.77 -12.13
N TYR A 174 -47.32 -3.77 -11.31
CA TYR A 174 -45.97 -3.37 -11.71
C TYR A 174 -44.90 -4.05 -10.86
N ARG A 175 -43.66 -3.94 -11.26
CA ARG A 175 -42.49 -4.35 -10.47
C ARG A 175 -41.47 -3.21 -10.41
N ARG A 176 -40.74 -3.15 -9.30
CA ARG A 176 -39.61 -2.23 -9.12
C ARG A 176 -38.34 -3.03 -8.88
N GLN A 177 -37.27 -2.61 -9.52
CA GLN A 177 -35.98 -3.21 -9.32
C GLN A 177 -35.43 -2.86 -7.92
N THR A 178 -34.84 -3.83 -7.27
CA THR A 178 -34.14 -3.63 -6.00
C THR A 178 -32.69 -4.01 -6.13
N VAL A 179 -31.84 -3.35 -5.33
CA VAL A 179 -30.43 -3.72 -5.13
C VAL A 179 -30.24 -3.99 -3.65
N ASN A 180 -29.79 -5.18 -3.29
CA ASN A 180 -29.67 -5.63 -1.88
C ASN A 180 -31.01 -5.49 -1.11
N GLY A 181 -32.13 -5.65 -1.79
CA GLY A 181 -33.48 -5.50 -1.21
C GLY A 181 -33.99 -4.06 -1.08
N ILE A 182 -33.20 -3.07 -1.49
CA ILE A 182 -33.57 -1.64 -1.48
C ILE A 182 -34.07 -1.25 -2.89
N GLU A 183 -35.24 -0.61 -3.01
CA GLU A 183 -35.73 -0.14 -4.30
C GLU A 183 -34.82 0.93 -4.90
N ASN A 184 -34.48 0.75 -6.17
CA ASN A 184 -33.90 1.81 -6.98
C ASN A 184 -35.01 2.75 -7.43
N GLY A 185 -34.90 4.02 -7.09
CA GLY A 185 -35.86 5.07 -7.45
C GLY A 185 -35.99 5.26 -8.96
#